data_fe453b7be0512654a5d934cb4827f0e0
#
_entry.id   fe453b7be0512654a5d934cb4827f0e0
#
_cell.length_a   1.000
_cell.length_b   1.000
_cell.length_c   1.000
_cell.angle_alpha   90.00
_cell.angle_beta   90.00
_cell.angle_gamma   90.00
#
_symmetry.space_group_name_H-M   'P 1'
#
loop_
_entity.id
_entity.type
_entity.pdbx_description
1 polymer ?
#
loop_
_entity_poly.entity_id
_entity_poly.type
_entity_poly.pdbx_seq_one_letter_code
_entity_poly.pdbx_strand_id
1 'polypeptide(L)'
;MNISSKWFFVIWDTELNNLWSRFSDSADQQTKEKILAEQRNWIAMKEEVTYISLGSPEENGSVYHLLQNTFLEEITKNRAYVLANELAKIKGETFVMPELSAKYGLFVDNQGTGAVYSSLLTRQGWEGNEEAIISIYRLGEAEGTFVDNGNGELAFTSNDGSVKGIIRINGWNGASFEVTETFGQSIFKVGDKFTFPFVF
;
A
#
# COMPACT_ATOMS: atom_id res chain seq x y z
N MET A 1 -16.09 -18.69 13.73
CA MET A 1 -15.75 -17.30 14.09
C MET A 1 -15.30 -16.44 12.90
N ASN A 2 -15.14 -16.96 11.68
CA ASN A 2 -14.70 -16.21 10.49
C ASN A 2 -15.83 -15.59 9.65
N ILE A 3 -17.08 -15.69 10.06
CA ILE A 3 -18.22 -15.23 9.27
C ILE A 3 -18.29 -13.70 9.26
N SER A 4 -18.00 -13.04 10.37
CA SER A 4 -18.11 -11.58 10.48
C SER A 4 -17.04 -10.83 9.65
N SER A 5 -15.77 -11.25 9.67
CA SER A 5 -14.71 -10.59 8.89
C SER A 5 -14.94 -10.70 7.39
N LYS A 6 -15.44 -11.86 6.91
CA LYS A 6 -15.83 -12.04 5.52
C LYS A 6 -16.97 -11.11 5.09
N TRP A 7 -17.94 -10.84 5.99
CA TRP A 7 -19.05 -9.93 5.70
C TRP A 7 -18.60 -8.50 5.48
N PHE A 8 -17.69 -7.98 6.26
CA PHE A 8 -17.17 -6.63 6.08
C PHE A 8 -16.44 -6.46 4.75
N PHE A 9 -15.61 -7.43 4.38
CA PHE A 9 -14.99 -7.44 3.04
C PHE A 9 -16.04 -7.44 1.93
N VAL A 10 -17.08 -8.29 2.00
CA VAL A 10 -18.16 -8.36 0.99
C VAL A 10 -18.93 -7.05 0.88
N ILE A 11 -19.16 -6.34 2.00
CA ILE A 11 -19.81 -5.02 2.00
C ILE A 11 -18.99 -4.03 1.20
N TRP A 12 -17.68 -3.94 1.47
CA TRP A 12 -16.80 -3.01 0.76
C TRP A 12 -16.58 -3.39 -0.70
N ASP A 13 -16.52 -4.67 -1.03
CA ASP A 13 -16.45 -5.14 -2.41
C ASP A 13 -17.73 -4.80 -3.20
N THR A 14 -18.88 -4.92 -2.55
CA THR A 14 -20.17 -4.51 -3.12
C THR A 14 -20.21 -2.99 -3.35
N GLU A 15 -19.78 -2.21 -2.36
CA GLU A 15 -19.74 -0.75 -2.49
C GLU A 15 -18.75 -0.29 -3.57
N LEU A 16 -17.58 -0.92 -3.68
CA LEU A 16 -16.61 -0.64 -4.73
C LEU A 16 -17.22 -0.88 -6.14
N ASN A 17 -17.97 -1.98 -6.31
CA ASN A 17 -18.64 -2.29 -7.56
C ASN A 17 -19.77 -1.29 -7.89
N ASN A 18 -20.54 -0.86 -6.87
CA ASN A 18 -21.56 0.17 -7.02
C ASN A 18 -20.94 1.53 -7.43
N LEU A 19 -19.85 1.92 -6.78
CA LEU A 19 -19.09 3.13 -7.12
C LEU A 19 -18.54 3.06 -8.55
N TRP A 20 -18.01 1.91 -8.95
CA TRP A 20 -17.53 1.71 -10.32
C TRP A 20 -18.64 1.88 -11.35
N SER A 21 -19.83 1.31 -11.12
CA SER A 21 -20.97 1.49 -12.01
C SER A 21 -21.32 2.97 -12.17
N ARG A 22 -21.52 3.68 -11.04
CA ARG A 22 -21.85 5.11 -11.02
C ARG A 22 -20.77 5.97 -11.69
N PHE A 23 -19.51 5.66 -11.44
CA PHE A 23 -18.36 6.34 -12.06
C PHE A 23 -18.36 6.13 -13.58
N SER A 24 -18.49 4.87 -14.03
CA SER A 24 -18.43 4.51 -15.43
C SER A 24 -19.60 5.08 -16.27
N ASP A 25 -20.74 5.34 -15.62
CA ASP A 25 -21.90 5.97 -16.24
C ASP A 25 -21.74 7.50 -16.35
N SER A 26 -20.91 8.10 -15.50
CA SER A 26 -20.73 9.56 -15.37
C SER A 26 -19.46 10.08 -16.06
N ALA A 27 -18.43 9.25 -16.18
CA ALA A 27 -17.13 9.65 -16.70
C ALA A 27 -17.12 9.75 -18.23
N ASP A 28 -16.36 10.71 -18.77
CA ASP A 28 -15.98 10.70 -20.18
C ASP A 28 -15.08 9.48 -20.49
N GLN A 29 -14.94 9.15 -21.79
CA GLN A 29 -14.25 7.94 -22.24
C GLN A 29 -12.79 7.92 -21.80
N GLN A 30 -12.07 9.04 -21.88
CA GLN A 30 -10.65 9.13 -21.53
C GLN A 30 -10.44 8.90 -20.02
N THR A 31 -11.23 9.55 -19.20
CA THR A 31 -11.20 9.41 -17.74
C THR A 31 -11.56 7.99 -17.32
N LYS A 32 -12.59 7.41 -17.97
CA LYS A 32 -12.99 6.02 -17.71
C LYS A 32 -11.90 5.02 -18.03
N GLU A 33 -11.23 5.15 -19.17
CA GLU A 33 -10.13 4.25 -19.57
C GLU A 33 -8.95 4.33 -18.61
N LYS A 34 -8.59 5.53 -18.16
CA LYS A 34 -7.54 5.74 -17.17
C LYS A 34 -7.84 5.01 -15.85
N ILE A 35 -9.00 5.26 -15.27
CA ILE A 35 -9.38 4.68 -13.97
C ILE A 35 -9.64 3.17 -14.10
N LEU A 36 -10.12 2.69 -15.26
CA LEU A 36 -10.24 1.26 -15.53
C LEU A 36 -8.88 0.56 -15.54
N ALA A 37 -7.87 1.18 -16.14
CA ALA A 37 -6.50 0.62 -16.12
C ALA A 37 -5.95 0.54 -14.69
N GLU A 38 -6.12 1.59 -13.89
CA GLU A 38 -5.73 1.58 -12.48
C GLU A 38 -6.49 0.51 -11.67
N GLN A 39 -7.79 0.35 -11.92
CA GLN A 39 -8.61 -0.66 -11.24
C GLN A 39 -8.16 -2.08 -11.58
N ARG A 40 -7.84 -2.34 -12.85
CA ARG A 40 -7.29 -3.64 -13.29
C ARG A 40 -5.95 -3.95 -12.65
N ASN A 41 -5.06 -2.97 -12.59
CA ASN A 41 -3.75 -3.10 -11.93
C ASN A 41 -3.91 -3.39 -10.44
N TRP A 42 -4.82 -2.69 -9.76
CA TRP A 42 -5.13 -2.92 -8.36
C TRP A 42 -5.67 -4.34 -8.11
N ILE A 43 -6.61 -4.81 -8.95
CA ILE A 43 -7.15 -6.18 -8.87
C ILE A 43 -6.03 -7.21 -9.07
N ALA A 44 -5.18 -7.02 -10.07
CA ALA A 44 -4.08 -7.94 -10.37
C ALA A 44 -3.08 -8.07 -9.21
N MET A 45 -2.93 -7.02 -8.40
CA MET A 45 -2.00 -7.01 -7.27
C MET A 45 -2.59 -7.50 -5.95
N LYS A 46 -3.91 -7.71 -5.84
CA LYS A 46 -4.56 -8.06 -4.55
C LYS A 46 -3.94 -9.26 -3.84
N GLU A 47 -3.63 -10.32 -4.56
CA GLU A 47 -3.02 -11.53 -3.97
C GLU A 47 -1.60 -11.24 -3.49
N GLU A 48 -0.82 -10.55 -4.30
CA GLU A 48 0.58 -10.23 -4.02
C GLU A 48 0.71 -9.29 -2.82
N VAL A 49 -0.07 -8.21 -2.77
CA VAL A 49 -0.05 -7.28 -1.61
C VAL A 49 -0.55 -7.95 -0.34
N THR A 50 -1.44 -8.94 -0.45
CA THR A 50 -1.87 -9.75 0.69
C THR A 50 -0.70 -10.60 1.21
N TYR A 51 0.05 -11.22 0.32
CA TYR A 51 1.24 -11.99 0.68
C TYR A 51 2.34 -11.11 1.30
N ILE A 52 2.63 -9.94 0.71
CA ILE A 52 3.60 -8.98 1.25
C ILE A 52 3.22 -8.57 2.68
N SER A 53 1.93 -8.33 2.93
CA SER A 53 1.47 -7.85 4.24
C SER A 53 1.40 -8.94 5.31
N LEU A 54 0.97 -10.14 4.93
CA LEU A 54 0.62 -11.20 5.88
C LEU A 54 1.59 -12.40 5.88
N GLY A 55 2.41 -12.55 4.85
CA GLY A 55 3.16 -13.78 4.64
C GLY A 55 2.29 -14.94 4.17
N SER A 56 2.78 -16.18 4.34
CA SER A 56 2.09 -17.38 3.88
C SER A 56 1.03 -17.90 4.86
N PRO A 57 0.06 -18.71 4.38
CA PRO A 57 -0.88 -19.41 5.25
C PRO A 57 -0.21 -20.33 6.27
N GLU A 58 0.92 -20.93 5.91
CA GLU A 58 1.69 -21.83 6.75
C GLU A 58 2.30 -21.10 7.96
N GLU A 59 2.76 -19.86 7.76
CA GLU A 59 3.33 -19.02 8.82
C GLU A 59 2.27 -18.55 9.81
N ASN A 60 1.08 -18.26 9.35
CA ASN A 60 -0.02 -17.71 10.15
C ASN A 60 -1.00 -18.77 10.67
N GLY A 61 -0.96 -20.00 10.14
CA GLY A 61 -1.79 -21.11 10.59
C GLY A 61 -3.30 -20.79 10.58
N SER A 62 -4.01 -21.15 11.65
CA SER A 62 -5.47 -21.05 11.71
C SER A 62 -6.02 -19.61 11.70
N VAL A 63 -5.22 -18.61 12.00
CA VAL A 63 -5.65 -17.21 11.99
C VAL A 63 -5.51 -16.53 10.63
N TYR A 64 -4.82 -17.16 9.66
CA TYR A 64 -4.55 -16.59 8.35
C TYR A 64 -5.81 -16.05 7.66
N HIS A 65 -6.88 -16.84 7.61
CA HIS A 65 -8.12 -16.41 6.95
C HIS A 65 -8.80 -15.21 7.63
N LEU A 66 -8.65 -15.06 8.95
CA LEU A 66 -9.14 -13.88 9.65
C LEU A 66 -8.33 -12.65 9.25
N LEU A 67 -7.01 -12.75 9.28
CA LEU A 67 -6.10 -11.68 8.89
C LEU A 67 -6.30 -11.30 7.42
N GLN A 68 -6.40 -12.28 6.53
CA GLN A 68 -6.66 -12.08 5.11
C GLN A 68 -7.96 -11.31 4.85
N ASN A 69 -9.07 -11.71 5.48
CA ASN A 69 -10.34 -11.02 5.31
C ASN A 69 -10.28 -9.58 5.82
N THR A 70 -9.63 -9.34 6.97
CA THR A 70 -9.45 -8.00 7.54
C THR A 70 -8.59 -7.13 6.62
N PHE A 71 -7.49 -7.67 6.10
CA PHE A 71 -6.64 -6.95 5.17
C PHE A 71 -7.35 -6.64 3.85
N LEU A 72 -8.05 -7.63 3.26
CA LEU A 72 -8.85 -7.43 2.04
C LEU A 72 -9.97 -6.41 2.24
N GLU A 73 -10.61 -6.38 3.42
CA GLU A 73 -11.55 -5.31 3.78
C GLU A 73 -10.89 -3.94 3.70
N GLU A 74 -9.72 -3.78 4.35
CA GLU A 74 -9.03 -2.50 4.43
C GLU A 74 -8.60 -1.98 3.06
N ILE A 75 -7.91 -2.80 2.25
CA ILE A 75 -7.47 -2.38 0.93
C ILE A 75 -8.66 -2.12 -0.02
N THR A 76 -9.76 -2.87 0.10
CA THR A 76 -10.96 -2.66 -0.71
C THR A 76 -11.67 -1.37 -0.31
N LYS A 77 -11.75 -1.08 0.98
CA LYS A 77 -12.25 0.20 1.52
C LYS A 77 -11.42 1.39 1.02
N ASN A 78 -10.10 1.28 1.09
CA ASN A 78 -9.20 2.32 0.59
C ASN A 78 -9.44 2.57 -0.91
N ARG A 79 -9.56 1.51 -1.70
CA ARG A 79 -9.87 1.64 -3.13
C ARG A 79 -11.24 2.26 -3.40
N ALA A 80 -12.25 1.94 -2.59
CA ALA A 80 -13.56 2.57 -2.67
C ALA A 80 -13.50 4.08 -2.39
N TYR A 81 -12.72 4.53 -1.41
CA TYR A 81 -12.50 5.96 -1.15
C TYR A 81 -11.84 6.68 -2.34
N VAL A 82 -10.81 6.07 -2.93
CA VAL A 82 -10.17 6.63 -4.14
C VAL A 82 -11.21 6.79 -5.27
N LEU A 83 -12.01 5.76 -5.52
CA LEU A 83 -13.02 5.82 -6.58
C LEU A 83 -14.16 6.80 -6.27
N ALA A 84 -14.58 6.91 -4.99
CA ALA A 84 -15.54 7.92 -4.55
C ALA A 84 -15.03 9.35 -4.78
N ASN A 85 -13.75 9.59 -4.51
CA ASN A 85 -13.11 10.86 -4.78
C ASN A 85 -13.06 11.19 -6.28
N GLU A 86 -12.74 10.22 -7.13
CA GLU A 86 -12.76 10.41 -8.59
C GLU A 86 -14.18 10.68 -9.11
N LEU A 87 -15.19 10.00 -8.58
CA LEU A 87 -16.60 10.25 -8.89
C LEU A 87 -17.04 11.67 -8.48
N ALA A 88 -16.63 12.11 -7.27
CA ALA A 88 -16.92 13.47 -6.80
C ALA A 88 -16.30 14.54 -7.72
N LYS A 89 -15.04 14.36 -8.13
CA LYS A 89 -14.36 15.27 -9.07
C LYS A 89 -15.14 15.43 -10.38
N ILE A 90 -15.63 14.34 -10.96
CA ILE A 90 -16.43 14.36 -12.19
C ILE A 90 -17.71 15.17 -12.00
N LYS A 91 -18.34 15.05 -10.82
CA LYS A 91 -19.59 15.76 -10.50
C LYS A 91 -19.38 17.20 -10.07
N GLY A 92 -18.12 17.67 -9.94
CA GLY A 92 -17.83 18.98 -9.37
C GLY A 92 -18.12 19.06 -7.86
N GLU A 93 -18.14 17.92 -7.18
CA GLU A 93 -18.36 17.77 -5.74
C GLU A 93 -17.03 17.57 -5.01
N THR A 94 -17.04 17.80 -3.70
CA THR A 94 -15.87 17.53 -2.84
C THR A 94 -16.13 16.26 -2.04
N PHE A 95 -15.20 15.31 -2.10
CA PHE A 95 -15.15 14.16 -1.20
C PHE A 95 -14.04 14.36 -0.19
N VAL A 96 -14.36 14.24 1.10
CA VAL A 96 -13.36 14.35 2.16
C VAL A 96 -12.73 12.97 2.35
N MET A 97 -11.50 12.83 1.88
CA MET A 97 -10.73 11.59 2.06
C MET A 97 -10.44 11.37 3.54
N PRO A 98 -10.59 10.14 4.06
CA PRO A 98 -10.19 9.81 5.43
C PRO A 98 -8.70 10.04 5.62
N GLU A 99 -8.31 10.37 6.85
CA GLU A 99 -6.90 10.45 7.20
C GLU A 99 -6.28 9.05 7.27
N LEU A 100 -5.12 8.89 6.65
CA LEU A 100 -4.33 7.66 6.72
C LEU A 100 -3.31 7.75 7.87
N SER A 101 -2.83 6.58 8.31
CA SER A 101 -1.75 6.54 9.28
C SER A 101 -0.51 7.28 8.75
N ALA A 102 0.11 8.10 9.60
CA ALA A 102 1.37 8.76 9.29
C ALA A 102 2.59 7.81 9.41
N LYS A 103 2.37 6.58 9.93
CA LYS A 103 3.45 5.63 10.20
C LYS A 103 3.31 4.31 9.46
N TYR A 104 2.08 3.83 9.25
CA TYR A 104 1.82 2.48 8.78
C TYR A 104 1.06 2.48 7.47
N GLY A 105 1.42 1.54 6.62
CA GLY A 105 0.74 1.34 5.36
C GLY A 105 1.52 0.44 4.40
N LEU A 106 0.84 0.04 3.35
CA LEU A 106 1.44 -0.64 2.21
C LEU A 106 1.32 0.27 0.98
N PHE A 107 2.47 0.60 0.44
CA PHE A 107 2.63 1.51 -0.70
C PHE A 107 3.36 0.79 -1.83
N VAL A 108 2.92 1.01 -3.06
CA VAL A 108 3.43 0.27 -4.22
C VAL A 108 3.72 1.22 -5.37
N ASP A 109 4.81 0.95 -6.09
CA ASP A 109 5.02 1.41 -7.45
C ASP A 109 4.86 0.21 -8.39
N ASN A 110 3.79 0.17 -9.15
CA ASN A 110 3.46 -0.93 -10.05
C ASN A 110 4.00 -0.74 -11.48
N GLN A 111 4.88 0.22 -11.69
CA GLN A 111 5.46 0.55 -13.00
C GLN A 111 4.41 0.78 -14.10
N GLY A 112 3.18 1.14 -13.70
CA GLY A 112 2.04 1.33 -14.60
C GLY A 112 1.45 0.05 -15.20
N THR A 113 1.93 -1.14 -14.82
CA THR A 113 1.53 -2.42 -15.45
C THR A 113 0.82 -3.39 -14.51
N GLY A 114 1.08 -3.32 -13.21
CA GLY A 114 0.64 -4.31 -12.22
C GLY A 114 1.34 -5.68 -12.32
N ALA A 115 2.22 -5.87 -13.31
CA ALA A 115 2.96 -7.13 -13.51
C ALA A 115 4.33 -7.14 -12.82
N VAL A 116 4.88 -5.96 -12.59
CA VAL A 116 6.14 -5.73 -11.87
C VAL A 116 5.94 -4.58 -10.91
N TYR A 117 6.52 -4.65 -9.74
CA TYR A 117 6.30 -3.63 -8.71
C TYR A 117 7.51 -3.50 -7.78
N SER A 118 7.57 -2.34 -7.12
CA SER A 118 8.34 -2.10 -5.91
C SER A 118 7.36 -1.81 -4.77
N SER A 119 7.69 -2.19 -3.56
CA SER A 119 6.79 -2.01 -2.41
C SER A 119 7.52 -1.45 -1.20
N LEU A 120 6.78 -0.71 -0.40
CA LEU A 120 7.16 -0.26 0.93
C LEU A 120 6.02 -0.65 1.89
N LEU A 121 6.30 -1.56 2.81
CA LEU A 121 5.44 -1.90 3.91
C LEU A 121 6.01 -1.30 5.20
N THR A 122 5.19 -0.61 5.97
CA THR A 122 5.50 -0.15 7.32
C THR A 122 4.41 -0.65 8.27
N ARG A 123 4.80 -1.25 9.38
CA ARG A 123 3.87 -1.85 10.35
C ARG A 123 4.45 -1.87 11.76
N GLN A 124 3.60 -2.12 12.74
CA GLN A 124 4.04 -2.56 14.05
C GLN A 124 4.30 -4.07 14.01
N GLY A 125 5.49 -4.48 14.38
CA GLY A 125 5.87 -5.88 14.49
C GLY A 125 5.26 -6.56 15.72
N TRP A 126 5.36 -7.88 15.76
CA TRP A 126 4.79 -8.71 16.84
C TRP A 126 5.38 -8.40 18.23
N GLU A 127 6.61 -7.96 18.29
CA GLU A 127 7.29 -7.55 19.53
C GLU A 127 7.05 -6.08 19.89
N GLY A 128 6.23 -5.39 19.12
CA GLY A 128 5.90 -3.97 19.31
C GLY A 128 6.94 -3.01 18.75
N ASN A 129 7.96 -3.50 18.04
CA ASN A 129 8.92 -2.70 17.29
C ASN A 129 8.28 -2.15 16.01
N GLU A 130 8.79 -1.03 15.53
CA GLU A 130 8.39 -0.43 14.26
C GLU A 130 9.17 -1.08 13.11
N GLU A 131 8.50 -1.78 12.21
CA GLU A 131 9.11 -2.56 11.12
C GLU A 131 8.83 -1.92 9.76
N ALA A 132 9.84 -1.96 8.87
CA ALA A 132 9.67 -1.61 7.48
C ALA A 132 10.35 -2.64 6.57
N ILE A 133 9.68 -2.94 5.44
CA ILE A 133 10.19 -3.79 4.36
C ILE A 133 10.13 -2.96 3.08
N ILE A 134 11.28 -2.80 2.43
CA ILE A 134 11.45 -2.01 1.21
C ILE A 134 11.94 -2.94 0.12
N SER A 135 11.08 -3.29 -0.81
CA SER A 135 11.39 -4.19 -1.92
C SER A 135 11.40 -3.41 -3.23
N ILE A 136 12.54 -3.39 -3.92
CA ILE A 136 12.73 -2.63 -5.16
C ILE A 136 12.92 -3.60 -6.33
N TYR A 137 12.02 -3.51 -7.31
CA TYR A 137 12.07 -4.35 -8.50
C TYR A 137 13.45 -4.36 -9.17
N ARG A 138 14.00 -5.54 -9.40
CA ARG A 138 15.32 -5.81 -9.97
C ARG A 138 16.52 -5.32 -9.15
N LEU A 139 16.31 -4.71 -8.01
CA LEU A 139 17.40 -4.28 -7.15
C LEU A 139 17.55 -5.20 -5.95
N GLY A 140 16.46 -5.47 -5.21
CA GLY A 140 16.44 -6.32 -4.04
C GLY A 140 15.60 -5.74 -2.92
N GLU A 141 15.80 -6.26 -1.70
CA GLU A 141 15.00 -5.94 -0.54
C GLU A 141 15.87 -5.51 0.64
N ALA A 142 15.34 -4.60 1.45
CA ALA A 142 15.87 -4.24 2.75
C ALA A 142 14.75 -4.35 3.80
N GLU A 143 14.93 -5.22 4.76
CA GLU A 143 14.09 -5.31 5.95
C GLU A 143 14.78 -4.61 7.11
N GLY A 144 14.01 -3.96 7.97
CA GLY A 144 14.58 -3.26 9.11
C GLY A 144 13.54 -2.65 10.02
N THR A 145 14.04 -1.77 10.88
CA THR A 145 13.22 -1.01 11.83
C THR A 145 13.23 0.47 11.49
N PHE A 146 12.24 1.20 11.98
CA PHE A 146 12.26 2.65 11.88
C PHE A 146 11.93 3.34 13.20
N VAL A 147 12.35 4.59 13.30
CA VAL A 147 12.01 5.49 14.40
C VAL A 147 11.30 6.72 13.83
N ASP A 148 10.16 7.06 14.39
CA ASP A 148 9.43 8.28 14.04
C ASP A 148 10.12 9.50 14.68
N ASN A 149 10.62 10.39 13.84
CA ASN A 149 11.28 11.62 14.27
C ASN A 149 10.29 12.74 14.64
N GLY A 150 8.97 12.53 14.48
CA GLY A 150 7.92 13.48 14.82
C GLY A 150 7.77 14.65 13.84
N ASN A 151 8.50 14.63 12.71
CA ASN A 151 8.47 15.67 11.67
C ASN A 151 7.97 15.14 10.31
N GLY A 152 7.28 14.00 10.31
CA GLY A 152 6.83 13.31 9.09
C GLY A 152 7.91 12.46 8.42
N GLU A 153 9.04 12.23 9.11
CA GLU A 153 10.13 11.39 8.67
C GLU A 153 10.31 10.18 9.59
N LEU A 154 10.35 9.00 8.99
CA LEU A 154 10.64 7.75 9.68
C LEU A 154 12.09 7.35 9.35
N ALA A 155 12.97 7.39 10.34
CA ALA A 155 14.38 7.04 10.18
C ALA A 155 14.54 5.51 10.15
N PHE A 156 14.82 4.96 8.98
CA PHE A 156 14.97 3.53 8.73
C PHE A 156 16.42 3.06 8.95
N THR A 157 16.56 1.86 9.50
CA THR A 157 17.83 1.12 9.56
C THR A 157 17.57 -0.35 9.24
N SER A 158 18.29 -0.91 8.25
CA SER A 158 18.17 -2.32 7.89
C SER A 158 18.67 -3.24 9.02
N ASN A 159 18.11 -4.45 9.10
CA ASN A 159 18.44 -5.43 10.13
C ASN A 159 19.92 -5.84 10.11
N ASP A 160 20.52 -5.88 8.93
CA ASP A 160 21.94 -6.18 8.72
C ASP A 160 22.87 -4.96 8.90
N GLY A 161 22.28 -3.78 9.13
CA GLY A 161 23.01 -2.52 9.28
C GLY A 161 23.62 -1.98 7.98
N SER A 162 23.32 -2.59 6.83
CA SER A 162 23.94 -2.20 5.54
C SER A 162 23.36 -0.91 4.94
N VAL A 163 22.14 -0.54 5.33
CA VAL A 163 21.40 0.60 4.78
C VAL A 163 20.73 1.41 5.87
N LYS A 164 20.87 2.75 5.78
CA LYS A 164 19.99 3.68 6.49
C LYS A 164 19.32 4.61 5.49
N GLY A 165 18.13 5.09 5.85
CA GLY A 165 17.39 5.99 5.00
C GLY A 165 16.23 6.65 5.71
N ILE A 166 15.52 7.48 4.96
CA ILE A 166 14.32 8.19 5.43
C ILE A 166 13.12 7.74 4.62
N ILE A 167 12.10 7.27 5.32
CA ILE A 167 10.78 7.00 4.75
C ILE A 167 9.92 8.23 5.03
N ARG A 168 9.14 8.66 4.03
CA ARG A 168 8.13 9.71 4.15
C ARG A 168 6.81 9.19 3.62
N ILE A 169 5.77 9.23 4.47
CA ILE A 169 4.40 8.86 4.10
C ILE A 169 3.64 10.15 3.77
N ASN A 170 3.10 10.25 2.56
CA ASN A 170 2.44 11.43 2.02
C ASN A 170 0.91 11.23 1.91
N GLY A 171 0.33 10.48 2.85
CA GLY A 171 -1.09 10.12 2.85
C GLY A 171 -1.50 9.43 1.55
N TRP A 172 -2.58 9.89 0.93
CA TRP A 172 -3.09 9.33 -0.34
C TRP A 172 -2.20 9.55 -1.56
N ASN A 173 -1.13 10.34 -1.44
CA ASN A 173 -0.12 10.49 -2.48
C ASN A 173 1.00 9.43 -2.39
N GLY A 174 0.82 8.41 -1.54
CA GLY A 174 1.76 7.32 -1.39
C GLY A 174 2.91 7.62 -0.43
N ALA A 175 4.07 7.00 -0.69
CA ALA A 175 5.25 7.15 0.15
C ALA A 175 6.52 7.25 -0.69
N SER A 176 7.62 7.61 -0.02
CA SER A 176 8.96 7.62 -0.61
C SER A 176 9.99 7.08 0.38
N PHE A 177 11.08 6.55 -0.17
CA PHE A 177 12.26 6.14 0.57
C PHE A 177 13.51 6.75 -0.05
N GLU A 178 14.37 7.34 0.77
CA GLU A 178 15.64 7.94 0.37
C GLU A 178 16.78 7.31 1.18
N VAL A 179 17.79 6.76 0.49
CA VAL A 179 18.97 6.16 1.13
C VAL A 179 19.92 7.27 1.57
N THR A 180 20.22 7.33 2.87
CA THR A 180 21.11 8.36 3.44
C THR A 180 22.51 7.86 3.72
N GLU A 181 22.65 6.59 4.10
CA GLU A 181 23.93 5.95 4.40
C GLU A 181 23.93 4.51 3.92
N THR A 182 25.10 4.02 3.49
CA THR A 182 25.31 2.60 3.18
C THR A 182 26.62 2.13 3.81
N PHE A 183 26.66 0.85 4.23
CA PHE A 183 27.84 0.25 4.86
C PHE A 183 28.13 -1.12 4.25
N GLY A 184 29.40 -1.44 4.08
CA GLY A 184 29.82 -2.72 3.51
C GLY A 184 29.39 -2.88 2.04
N GLN A 185 28.94 -4.08 1.69
CA GLN A 185 28.38 -4.39 0.38
C GLN A 185 26.85 -4.19 0.43
N SER A 186 26.40 -3.05 -0.03
CA SER A 186 24.96 -2.76 -0.16
C SER A 186 24.55 -2.76 -1.63
N ILE A 187 23.35 -3.27 -1.89
CA ILE A 187 22.67 -3.17 -3.20
C ILE A 187 22.16 -1.74 -3.46
N PHE A 188 21.94 -0.98 -2.40
CA PHE A 188 21.50 0.41 -2.46
C PHE A 188 22.73 1.36 -2.44
N LYS A 189 22.55 2.56 -2.97
CA LYS A 189 23.57 3.62 -2.99
C LYS A 189 23.05 4.85 -2.27
N VAL A 190 23.94 5.57 -1.60
CA VAL A 190 23.60 6.86 -0.98
C VAL A 190 23.03 7.80 -2.04
N GLY A 191 21.90 8.40 -1.75
CA GLY A 191 21.16 9.28 -2.64
C GLY A 191 20.13 8.59 -3.54
N ASP A 192 20.04 7.25 -3.53
CA ASP A 192 18.93 6.54 -4.20
C ASP A 192 17.60 6.99 -3.62
N LYS A 193 16.64 7.28 -4.51
CA LYS A 193 15.27 7.70 -4.14
C LYS A 193 14.25 6.85 -4.87
N PHE A 194 13.32 6.32 -4.10
CA PHE A 194 12.23 5.47 -4.57
C PHE A 194 10.90 6.09 -4.16
N THR A 195 9.92 6.00 -5.04
CA THR A 195 8.55 6.49 -4.79
C THR A 195 7.56 5.35 -4.98
N PHE A 196 6.55 5.33 -4.13
CA PHE A 196 5.50 4.31 -4.10
C PHE A 196 4.14 5.03 -4.12
N PRO A 197 3.64 5.39 -5.31
CA PRO A 197 2.51 6.30 -5.46
C PRO A 197 1.14 5.69 -5.13
N PHE A 198 1.04 4.35 -5.08
CA PHE A 198 -0.24 3.68 -4.86
C PHE A 198 -0.35 3.21 -3.41
N VAL A 199 -1.46 3.57 -2.76
CA VAL A 199 -1.85 3.14 -1.41
C VAL A 199 -2.74 1.90 -1.52
N PHE A 200 -2.42 0.87 -0.73
CA PHE A 200 -3.25 -0.32 -0.58
C PHE A 200 -3.91 -0.38 0.77
#